data_5b44347b43a69f9e6cc74772a350b874
#
_entry.id   5b44347b43a69f9e6cc74772a350b874
#
_cell.length_a   1.000
_cell.length_b   1.000
_cell.length_c   1.000
_cell.angle_alpha   90.00
_cell.angle_beta   90.00
_cell.angle_gamma   90.00
#
_symmetry.space_group_name_H-M   'P 1'
#
loop_
_entity.id
_entity.type
_entity.pdbx_description
1 polymer ?
#
loop_
_entity_poly.entity_id
_entity_poly.type
_entity_poly.pdbx_seq_one_letter_code
_entity_poly.pdbx_strand_id
1 'polypeptide(L)'
;GIDLLDAFGYINTNVGGMPLDLRLGKQVISWGESTFILSPIAGLNTLDVSAFRRPGAELKEGFTPAEMLYANLGVTDNTSLEGFVQLKWRKTVPEGCGTYFSSADFVADGCDRLAFNANPVAPGVFLPDQTQLAAGVFVNRVQDRQPDDGGQFGLALRSYFEELDAELGVYAMQYHSRLPLASLSKGALGTTPTAPTAGVTFGPTSTSGYVIDYPEDQQIFGASFATNVGGWAWSGEASFAKDLPIQINANDLLAAGLTNGAPGSAPAALAQRINSAPDNTIVNGFDRFDVTQIQNTFIKTFDRALGSSQVVFVGEVAAVFVDGLPEVTGDNATSGIRYGRQAVFGSAPASGDANGFVTDFSWGYRLRTQATYRDVFMGVDLVPSIAFSHDV
;
A
#
# COMPACT_ATOMS: atom_id res chain seq x y z
N GLY A 1 -19.30 -12.87 -4.00
CA GLY A 1 -19.08 -13.96 -3.04
C GLY A 1 -19.61 -13.58 -1.67
N ILE A 2 -19.69 -14.52 -0.77
CA ILE A 2 -19.94 -14.27 0.65
C ILE A 2 -18.61 -14.54 1.34
N ASP A 3 -18.04 -13.53 1.99
CA ASP A 3 -16.83 -13.69 2.78
C ASP A 3 -17.18 -13.71 4.27
N LEU A 4 -16.61 -14.69 4.97
CA LEU A 4 -16.66 -14.73 6.42
C LEU A 4 -15.59 -13.77 6.94
N LEU A 5 -16.01 -12.71 7.59
CA LEU A 5 -15.12 -11.73 8.20
C LEU A 5 -14.53 -12.30 9.51
N ASP A 6 -14.89 -11.77 10.65
CA ASP A 6 -14.35 -12.25 11.91
C ASP A 6 -14.91 -13.62 12.29
N ALA A 7 -14.04 -14.57 12.59
CA ALA A 7 -14.39 -15.92 13.03
C ALA A 7 -13.25 -16.50 13.87
N PHE A 8 -13.33 -16.33 15.17
CA PHE A 8 -12.31 -16.85 16.10
C PHE A 8 -12.93 -17.42 17.38
N GLY A 9 -12.27 -18.43 17.93
CA GLY A 9 -12.49 -18.88 19.29
C GLY A 9 -11.61 -18.10 20.26
N TYR A 10 -12.07 -17.87 21.49
CA TYR A 10 -11.29 -17.16 22.50
C TYR A 10 -11.38 -17.85 23.86
N ILE A 11 -10.34 -17.64 24.67
CA ILE A 11 -10.25 -18.13 26.04
C ILE A 11 -9.74 -16.97 26.91
N ASN A 12 -10.51 -16.62 27.95
CA ASN A 12 -10.10 -15.70 28.98
C ASN A 12 -9.77 -16.48 30.25
N THR A 13 -8.55 -16.33 30.73
CA THR A 13 -8.04 -17.05 31.91
C THR A 13 -7.07 -16.18 32.71
N ASN A 14 -6.52 -16.74 33.79
CA ASN A 14 -5.47 -16.08 34.58
C ASN A 14 -4.25 -17.00 34.65
N VAL A 15 -3.09 -16.44 34.44
CA VAL A 15 -1.79 -17.13 34.58
C VAL A 15 -0.95 -16.39 35.62
N GLY A 16 -0.71 -17.03 36.75
CA GLY A 16 0.04 -16.40 37.86
C GLY A 16 -0.61 -15.15 38.45
N GLY A 17 -1.95 -15.04 38.38
CA GLY A 17 -2.70 -13.85 38.82
C GLY A 17 -2.85 -12.78 37.72
N MET A 18 -2.22 -12.92 36.59
CA MET A 18 -2.29 -12.01 35.43
C MET A 18 -3.41 -12.45 34.47
N PRO A 19 -4.32 -11.56 34.05
CA PRO A 19 -5.34 -11.89 33.06
C PRO A 19 -4.70 -12.17 31.72
N LEU A 20 -5.17 -13.24 31.05
CA LEU A 20 -4.71 -13.66 29.73
C LEU A 20 -5.92 -13.85 28.79
N ASP A 21 -5.95 -13.12 27.68
CA ASP A 21 -6.86 -13.33 26.56
C ASP A 21 -6.11 -14.03 25.42
N LEU A 22 -6.62 -15.18 24.99
CA LEU A 22 -6.13 -15.94 23.84
C LEU A 22 -7.21 -15.99 22.78
N ARG A 23 -6.84 -15.74 21.51
CA ARG A 23 -7.73 -15.84 20.36
C ARG A 23 -7.09 -16.63 19.25
N LEU A 24 -7.85 -17.52 18.64
CA LEU A 24 -7.42 -18.35 17.51
C LEU A 24 -8.47 -18.31 16.40
N GLY A 25 -8.08 -17.86 15.21
CA GLY A 25 -8.96 -17.80 14.05
C GLY A 25 -8.79 -16.52 13.25
N LYS A 26 -9.79 -16.21 12.43
CA LYS A 26 -9.84 -15.00 11.59
C LYS A 26 -10.14 -13.78 12.45
N GLN A 27 -9.23 -12.83 12.49
CA GLN A 27 -9.34 -11.60 13.27
C GLN A 27 -8.46 -10.49 12.72
N VAL A 28 -8.75 -9.25 13.10
CA VAL A 28 -7.94 -8.07 12.86
C VAL A 28 -7.23 -7.68 14.15
N ILE A 29 -5.98 -7.27 14.07
CA ILE A 29 -5.23 -6.70 15.19
C ILE A 29 -5.11 -5.19 14.98
N SER A 30 -5.55 -4.40 15.95
CA SER A 30 -5.48 -2.94 15.90
C SER A 30 -4.26 -2.46 16.69
N TRP A 31 -3.10 -2.48 16.04
CA TRP A 31 -1.88 -1.87 16.55
C TRP A 31 -1.59 -0.54 15.87
N GLY A 32 -0.97 0.38 16.61
CA GLY A 32 -0.71 1.73 16.16
C GLY A 32 -1.93 2.67 16.24
N GLU A 33 -1.73 3.91 15.86
CA GLU A 33 -2.68 5.02 15.98
C GLU A 33 -3.09 5.62 14.61
N SER A 34 -2.84 4.90 13.53
CA SER A 34 -3.21 5.30 12.16
C SER A 34 -4.72 5.41 11.99
N THR A 35 -5.17 6.51 11.41
CA THR A 35 -6.61 6.74 11.14
C THR A 35 -6.93 6.74 9.64
N PHE A 36 -6.23 7.54 8.84
CA PHE A 36 -6.42 7.65 7.39
C PHE A 36 -5.18 7.28 6.58
N ILE A 37 -3.98 7.53 7.15
CA ILE A 37 -2.70 7.29 6.48
C ILE A 37 -2.14 5.98 6.99
N LEU A 38 -1.97 5.01 6.07
CA LEU A 38 -1.45 3.70 6.42
C LEU A 38 0.00 3.81 6.90
N SER A 39 0.25 3.31 8.11
CA SER A 39 1.60 3.17 8.63
C SER A 39 2.12 1.74 8.47
N PRO A 40 3.44 1.56 8.51
CA PRO A 40 4.03 0.22 8.58
C PRO A 40 3.51 -0.64 9.75
N ILE A 41 3.16 -0.05 10.90
CA ILE A 41 2.59 -0.80 12.04
C ILE A 41 1.23 -1.39 11.67
N ALA A 42 0.35 -0.60 11.04
CA ALA A 42 -0.97 -1.06 10.61
C ALA A 42 -0.93 -2.03 9.42
N GLY A 43 0.20 -2.07 8.69
CA GLY A 43 0.43 -2.93 7.52
C GLY A 43 0.43 -4.44 7.83
N LEU A 44 0.40 -4.83 9.10
CA LEU A 44 0.18 -6.23 9.50
C LEU A 44 -1.21 -6.76 9.09
N ASN A 45 -2.19 -5.88 8.87
CA ASN A 45 -3.53 -6.25 8.44
C ASN A 45 -3.66 -6.23 6.92
N THR A 46 -4.51 -7.10 6.40
CA THR A 46 -4.89 -7.11 4.98
C THR A 46 -5.95 -6.04 4.73
N LEU A 47 -5.98 -5.47 3.54
CA LEU A 47 -6.89 -4.41 3.15
C LEU A 47 -7.81 -4.84 2.00
N ASP A 48 -9.06 -4.36 2.01
CA ASP A 48 -9.92 -4.28 0.84
C ASP A 48 -9.87 -2.84 0.31
N VAL A 49 -9.25 -2.63 -0.84
CA VAL A 49 -9.07 -1.29 -1.43
C VAL A 49 -10.41 -0.66 -1.78
N SER A 50 -11.43 -1.44 -2.11
CA SER A 50 -12.75 -0.94 -2.49
C SER A 50 -13.48 -0.22 -1.34
N ALA A 51 -13.14 -0.56 -0.08
CA ALA A 51 -13.69 0.09 1.10
C ALA A 51 -13.30 1.59 1.19
N PHE A 52 -12.15 1.96 0.63
CA PHE A 52 -11.63 3.35 0.71
C PHE A 52 -12.21 4.30 -0.35
N ARG A 53 -13.18 3.87 -1.16
CA ARG A 53 -13.83 4.73 -2.15
C ARG A 53 -14.68 5.83 -1.54
N ARG A 54 -15.14 5.64 -0.31
CA ARG A 54 -15.89 6.66 0.41
C ARG A 54 -14.94 7.76 0.86
N PRO A 55 -15.21 9.03 0.53
CA PRO A 55 -14.39 10.13 1.02
C PRO A 55 -14.30 10.14 2.54
N GLY A 56 -13.08 10.16 3.07
CA GLY A 56 -12.83 10.13 4.52
C GLY A 56 -13.07 8.76 5.18
N ALA A 57 -13.04 7.66 4.43
CA ALA A 57 -13.02 6.32 5.01
C ALA A 57 -11.77 6.13 5.90
N GLU A 58 -11.96 5.54 7.06
CA GLU A 58 -10.88 5.20 7.98
C GLU A 58 -10.24 3.87 7.59
N LEU A 59 -8.95 3.68 7.93
CA LEU A 59 -8.23 2.44 7.61
C LEU A 59 -8.92 1.19 8.19
N LYS A 60 -9.47 1.30 9.40
CA LYS A 60 -10.18 0.19 10.05
C LYS A 60 -11.38 -0.33 9.27
N GLU A 61 -12.00 0.50 8.43
CA GLU A 61 -13.13 0.09 7.58
C GLU A 61 -12.73 -0.80 6.42
N GLY A 62 -11.45 -0.76 6.03
CA GLY A 62 -10.88 -1.57 4.96
C GLY A 62 -10.09 -2.78 5.44
N PHE A 63 -9.90 -2.98 6.75
CA PHE A 63 -9.17 -4.14 7.23
C PHE A 63 -9.97 -5.41 7.04
N THR A 64 -9.32 -6.43 6.48
CA THR A 64 -9.88 -7.77 6.34
C THR A 64 -9.16 -8.74 7.26
N PRO A 65 -9.89 -9.61 7.97
CA PRO A 65 -9.30 -10.50 8.96
C PRO A 65 -8.42 -11.60 8.34
N ALA A 66 -7.34 -11.92 9.05
CA ALA A 66 -6.45 -13.03 8.72
C ALA A 66 -6.45 -14.10 9.82
N GLU A 67 -6.13 -15.33 9.46
CA GLU A 67 -6.02 -16.44 10.41
C GLU A 67 -4.76 -16.28 11.25
N MET A 68 -4.93 -16.17 12.58
CA MET A 68 -3.82 -16.01 13.52
C MET A 68 -4.12 -16.51 14.91
N LEU A 69 -3.07 -16.79 15.65
CA LEU A 69 -3.08 -16.89 17.11
C LEU A 69 -2.69 -15.52 17.67
N TYR A 70 -3.50 -15.01 18.57
CA TYR A 70 -3.24 -13.76 19.29
C TYR A 70 -3.33 -14.00 20.79
N ALA A 71 -2.47 -13.36 21.55
CA ALA A 71 -2.45 -13.38 23.00
C ALA A 71 -2.31 -11.96 23.54
N ASN A 72 -3.02 -11.65 24.63
CA ASN A 72 -2.86 -10.42 25.39
C ASN A 72 -2.78 -10.79 26.88
N LEU A 73 -1.64 -10.48 27.50
CA LEU A 73 -1.34 -10.70 28.91
C LEU A 73 -1.32 -9.36 29.66
N GLY A 74 -2.23 -9.17 30.61
CA GLY A 74 -2.18 -8.04 31.55
C GLY A 74 -1.06 -8.25 32.58
N VAL A 75 0.10 -7.62 32.37
CA VAL A 75 1.28 -7.76 33.23
C VAL A 75 1.10 -7.00 34.55
N THR A 76 0.46 -5.82 34.47
CA THR A 76 0.03 -5.02 35.61
C THR A 76 -1.36 -4.46 35.33
N ASP A 77 -1.95 -3.71 36.26
CA ASP A 77 -3.25 -3.06 36.03
C ASP A 77 -3.21 -2.07 34.85
N ASN A 78 -2.04 -1.48 34.56
CA ASN A 78 -1.86 -0.46 33.54
C ASN A 78 -0.96 -0.90 32.38
N THR A 79 -0.46 -2.15 32.37
CA THR A 79 0.50 -2.61 31.35
C THR A 79 0.07 -3.95 30.79
N SER A 80 0.02 -4.06 29.46
CA SER A 80 -0.24 -5.30 28.73
C SER A 80 0.89 -5.66 27.78
N LEU A 81 1.12 -6.96 27.63
CA LEU A 81 1.98 -7.55 26.61
C LEU A 81 1.12 -8.31 25.62
N GLU A 82 1.17 -7.89 24.37
CA GLU A 82 0.43 -8.51 23.28
C GLU A 82 1.37 -9.25 22.34
N GLY A 83 0.88 -10.30 21.71
CA GLY A 83 1.64 -11.00 20.67
C GLY A 83 0.74 -11.70 19.68
N PHE A 84 1.21 -11.85 18.44
CA PHE A 84 0.54 -12.65 17.44
C PHE A 84 1.51 -13.53 16.67
N VAL A 85 0.97 -14.64 16.16
CA VAL A 85 1.57 -15.45 15.11
C VAL A 85 0.50 -15.65 14.04
N GLN A 86 0.78 -15.21 12.83
CA GLN A 86 -0.12 -15.39 11.71
C GLN A 86 0.05 -16.78 11.12
N LEU A 87 -1.06 -17.47 10.87
CA LEU A 87 -1.08 -18.85 10.43
C LEU A 87 -1.27 -18.98 8.93
N LYS A 88 -1.79 -17.92 8.29
CA LYS A 88 -2.03 -17.88 6.86
C LYS A 88 -1.78 -16.50 6.31
N TRP A 89 -0.98 -16.41 5.26
CA TRP A 89 -0.80 -15.16 4.55
C TRP A 89 -2.04 -14.83 3.70
N ARG A 90 -2.35 -13.54 3.61
CA ARG A 90 -3.41 -13.01 2.76
C ARG A 90 -2.94 -11.73 2.07
N LYS A 91 -3.22 -11.63 0.76
CA LYS A 91 -2.94 -10.42 -0.01
C LYS A 91 -4.01 -9.36 0.22
N THR A 92 -3.65 -8.11 0.03
CA THR A 92 -4.59 -7.01 -0.14
C THR A 92 -5.48 -7.28 -1.35
N VAL A 93 -6.77 -7.04 -1.20
CA VAL A 93 -7.76 -7.20 -2.27
C VAL A 93 -7.79 -5.90 -3.07
N PRO A 94 -7.22 -5.86 -4.29
CA PRO A 94 -7.35 -4.70 -5.17
C PRO A 94 -8.77 -4.59 -5.69
N GLU A 95 -9.05 -3.50 -6.36
CA GLU A 95 -10.32 -3.36 -7.06
C GLU A 95 -10.47 -4.41 -8.17
N GLY A 96 -11.69 -4.89 -8.35
CA GLY A 96 -11.97 -5.95 -9.32
C GLY A 96 -11.57 -5.57 -10.74
N CYS A 97 -11.04 -6.54 -11.46
CA CYS A 97 -10.65 -6.42 -12.86
C CYS A 97 -11.80 -5.87 -13.71
N GLY A 98 -11.54 -4.85 -14.53
CA GLY A 98 -12.50 -4.22 -15.44
C GLY A 98 -13.57 -3.36 -14.75
N THR A 99 -13.46 -3.06 -13.46
CA THR A 99 -14.38 -2.16 -12.79
C THR A 99 -14.03 -0.70 -13.08
N TYR A 100 -15.05 0.16 -13.12
CA TYR A 100 -14.89 1.59 -13.44
C TYR A 100 -13.83 2.32 -12.57
N PHE A 101 -13.68 1.89 -11.35
CA PHE A 101 -12.77 2.55 -10.41
C PHE A 101 -11.38 1.92 -10.35
N SER A 102 -11.16 0.77 -10.99
CA SER A 102 -9.84 0.16 -11.02
C SER A 102 -8.88 1.02 -11.83
N SER A 103 -7.76 1.37 -11.22
CA SER A 103 -6.66 2.11 -11.88
C SER A 103 -5.48 1.21 -12.26
N ALA A 104 -5.54 -0.07 -11.86
CA ALA A 104 -4.46 -1.04 -12.04
C ALA A 104 -5.03 -2.46 -12.23
N ASP A 105 -5.84 -2.65 -13.25
CA ASP A 105 -6.49 -3.95 -13.56
C ASP A 105 -5.50 -5.11 -13.62
N PHE A 106 -4.28 -4.86 -14.08
CA PHE A 106 -3.25 -5.89 -14.26
C PHE A 106 -2.80 -6.56 -12.95
N VAL A 107 -3.07 -5.96 -11.78
CA VAL A 107 -2.77 -6.58 -10.48
C VAL A 107 -3.93 -7.39 -9.92
N ALA A 108 -5.15 -7.15 -10.41
CA ALA A 108 -6.36 -7.83 -9.92
C ALA A 108 -6.43 -9.29 -10.39
N ASP A 109 -7.10 -10.13 -9.60
CA ASP A 109 -7.42 -11.48 -10.03
C ASP A 109 -8.42 -11.45 -11.20
N GLY A 110 -8.20 -12.30 -12.18
CA GLY A 110 -9.01 -12.35 -13.40
C GLY A 110 -8.49 -11.49 -14.55
N CYS A 111 -7.53 -10.57 -14.31
CA CYS A 111 -6.80 -9.88 -15.36
C CYS A 111 -5.42 -10.52 -15.53
N ASP A 112 -5.23 -11.21 -16.65
CA ASP A 112 -4.02 -11.97 -16.96
C ASP A 112 -3.16 -11.32 -18.06
N ARG A 113 -3.52 -10.12 -18.50
CA ARG A 113 -2.85 -9.38 -19.56
C ARG A 113 -2.80 -7.90 -19.27
N LEU A 114 -1.67 -7.30 -19.56
CA LEU A 114 -1.47 -5.86 -19.55
C LEU A 114 -1.40 -5.38 -21.00
N ALA A 115 -2.47 -4.72 -21.47
CA ALA A 115 -2.46 -4.00 -22.73
C ALA A 115 -1.63 -2.71 -22.56
N PHE A 116 -0.72 -2.45 -23.49
CA PHE A 116 0.07 -1.22 -23.46
C PHE A 116 -0.21 -0.41 -24.74
N ASN A 117 -0.54 0.86 -24.54
CA ASN A 117 -0.93 1.71 -25.64
C ASN A 117 0.30 2.08 -26.51
N ALA A 118 0.38 1.41 -27.62
CA ALA A 118 1.32 1.75 -28.67
C ALA A 118 0.53 2.18 -29.92
N ASN A 119 -0.05 3.39 -29.87
CA ASN A 119 -0.59 3.96 -31.09
C ASN A 119 0.52 4.68 -31.87
N PRO A 120 1.00 4.05 -32.94
CA PRO A 120 2.08 4.59 -33.72
C PRO A 120 1.70 5.76 -34.64
N VAL A 121 0.42 5.86 -34.92
CA VAL A 121 -0.11 6.83 -35.91
C VAL A 121 -0.47 8.16 -35.23
N ALA A 122 -0.84 8.12 -33.94
CA ALA A 122 -1.21 9.31 -33.18
C ALA A 122 -0.73 9.17 -31.72
N PRO A 123 0.46 9.66 -31.39
CA PRO A 123 0.94 9.70 -30.00
C PRO A 123 -0.08 10.42 -29.11
N GLY A 124 -0.44 9.78 -27.96
CA GLY A 124 -1.44 10.30 -27.04
C GLY A 124 -2.90 9.89 -27.34
N VAL A 125 -3.17 9.21 -28.43
CA VAL A 125 -4.48 8.59 -28.68
C VAL A 125 -4.47 7.16 -28.15
N PHE A 126 -5.31 6.90 -27.16
CA PHE A 126 -5.44 5.58 -26.57
C PHE A 126 -6.37 4.69 -27.41
N LEU A 127 -5.86 3.54 -27.85
CA LEU A 127 -6.68 2.53 -28.50
C LEU A 127 -7.46 1.74 -27.43
N PRO A 128 -8.69 1.33 -27.71
CA PRO A 128 -9.42 0.43 -26.82
C PRO A 128 -8.63 -0.87 -26.56
N ASP A 129 -8.66 -1.38 -25.33
CA ASP A 129 -7.93 -2.60 -24.93
C ASP A 129 -8.23 -3.79 -25.84
N GLN A 130 -9.51 -3.97 -26.27
CA GLN A 130 -9.88 -5.03 -27.19
C GLN A 130 -9.14 -4.94 -28.52
N THR A 131 -8.91 -3.73 -29.02
CA THR A 131 -8.17 -3.51 -30.26
C THR A 131 -6.70 -3.89 -30.07
N GLN A 132 -6.13 -3.51 -28.93
CA GLN A 132 -4.74 -3.83 -28.60
C GLN A 132 -4.54 -5.34 -28.39
N LEU A 133 -5.45 -5.98 -27.65
CA LEU A 133 -5.43 -7.43 -27.44
C LEU A 133 -5.58 -8.21 -28.77
N ALA A 134 -6.48 -7.77 -29.65
CA ALA A 134 -6.63 -8.37 -30.98
C ALA A 134 -5.40 -8.19 -31.87
N ALA A 135 -4.66 -7.10 -31.69
CA ALA A 135 -3.40 -6.83 -32.38
C ALA A 135 -2.18 -7.53 -31.74
N GLY A 136 -2.34 -8.25 -30.63
CA GLY A 136 -1.23 -8.88 -29.91
C GLY A 136 -0.34 -7.90 -29.13
N VAL A 137 -0.84 -6.71 -28.83
CA VAL A 137 -0.11 -5.64 -28.14
C VAL A 137 -0.38 -5.72 -26.64
N PHE A 138 0.13 -6.73 -25.99
CA PHE A 138 -0.02 -6.96 -24.55
C PHE A 138 1.12 -7.79 -23.99
N VAL A 139 1.27 -7.74 -22.66
CA VAL A 139 2.18 -8.60 -21.87
C VAL A 139 1.33 -9.55 -21.04
N ASN A 140 1.69 -10.83 -21.02
CA ASN A 140 1.01 -11.82 -20.20
C ASN A 140 1.45 -11.74 -18.74
N ARG A 141 0.49 -11.92 -17.83
CA ARG A 141 0.76 -12.28 -16.44
C ARG A 141 1.25 -13.73 -16.40
N VAL A 142 2.36 -13.96 -15.75
CA VAL A 142 2.82 -15.30 -15.41
C VAL A 142 2.43 -15.61 -13.96
N GLN A 143 2.81 -16.80 -13.47
CA GLN A 143 2.46 -17.20 -12.10
C GLN A 143 2.94 -16.18 -11.08
N ASP A 144 2.06 -15.72 -10.18
CA ASP A 144 2.38 -14.83 -9.09
C ASP A 144 3.38 -15.45 -8.12
N ARG A 145 4.24 -14.64 -7.54
CA ARG A 145 5.15 -15.03 -6.49
C ARG A 145 4.57 -14.63 -5.13
N GLN A 146 3.90 -15.59 -4.50
CA GLN A 146 3.32 -15.42 -3.18
C GLN A 146 4.30 -15.89 -2.10
N PRO A 147 4.31 -15.24 -0.92
CA PRO A 147 5.13 -15.69 0.20
C PRO A 147 4.59 -16.94 0.86
N ASP A 148 5.38 -17.54 1.71
CA ASP A 148 4.96 -18.62 2.58
C ASP A 148 3.93 -18.15 3.63
N ASP A 149 3.11 -19.04 4.15
CA ASP A 149 2.14 -18.72 5.20
C ASP A 149 2.83 -18.39 6.55
N GLY A 150 3.99 -18.95 6.82
CA GLY A 150 4.76 -18.80 8.06
C GLY A 150 5.63 -17.55 8.10
N GLY A 151 6.35 -17.35 9.21
CA GLY A 151 7.31 -16.25 9.35
C GLY A 151 6.72 -14.90 9.74
N GLN A 152 5.43 -14.82 10.07
CA GLN A 152 4.74 -13.59 10.41
C GLN A 152 4.34 -13.59 11.88
N PHE A 153 4.93 -12.70 12.66
CA PHE A 153 4.72 -12.60 14.11
C PHE A 153 5.04 -11.19 14.60
N GLY A 154 4.58 -10.88 15.80
CA GLY A 154 4.90 -9.63 16.45
C GLY A 154 4.61 -9.61 17.93
N LEU A 155 5.21 -8.64 18.59
CA LEU A 155 5.03 -8.33 20.02
C LEU A 155 4.75 -6.83 20.16
N ALA A 156 3.86 -6.50 21.10
CA ALA A 156 3.59 -5.13 21.52
C ALA A 156 3.55 -5.05 23.04
N LEU A 157 4.14 -4.01 23.59
CA LEU A 157 4.00 -3.62 25.00
C LEU A 157 3.27 -2.30 25.04
N ARG A 158 2.13 -2.26 25.75
CA ARG A 158 1.35 -1.05 25.98
C ARG A 158 1.26 -0.76 27.47
N SER A 159 1.41 0.51 27.82
CA SER A 159 1.30 0.95 29.22
C SER A 159 0.61 2.29 29.31
N TYR A 160 -0.38 2.38 30.20
CA TYR A 160 -1.02 3.63 30.52
C TYR A 160 -0.34 4.28 31.72
N PHE A 161 0.01 5.56 31.58
CA PHE A 161 0.67 6.38 32.58
C PHE A 161 -0.34 7.40 33.12
N GLU A 162 -0.86 7.16 34.33
CA GLU A 162 -1.87 8.01 34.96
C GLU A 162 -1.43 9.46 35.11
N GLU A 163 -0.16 9.68 35.45
CA GLU A 163 0.42 11.02 35.66
C GLU A 163 0.44 11.87 34.37
N LEU A 164 0.50 11.21 33.20
CA LEU A 164 0.56 11.86 31.89
C LEU A 164 -0.82 11.83 31.19
N ASP A 165 -1.80 11.13 31.74
CA ASP A 165 -3.06 10.77 31.07
C ASP A 165 -2.79 10.25 29.64
N ALA A 166 -1.82 9.34 29.52
CA ALA A 166 -1.33 8.87 28.22
C ALA A 166 -1.07 7.37 28.20
N GLU A 167 -1.51 6.71 27.14
CA GLU A 167 -1.08 5.37 26.77
C GLU A 167 0.16 5.47 25.86
N LEU A 168 1.19 4.68 26.16
CA LEU A 168 2.36 4.50 25.30
C LEU A 168 2.40 3.06 24.81
N GLY A 169 2.73 2.87 23.52
CA GLY A 169 2.91 1.57 22.90
C GLY A 169 4.29 1.46 22.25
N VAL A 170 4.89 0.26 22.31
CA VAL A 170 6.07 -0.10 21.52
C VAL A 170 5.84 -1.42 20.82
N TYR A 171 6.33 -1.53 19.58
CA TYR A 171 6.00 -2.62 18.67
C TYR A 171 7.26 -3.16 17.99
N ALA A 172 7.33 -4.48 17.85
CA ALA A 172 8.31 -5.15 17.01
C ALA A 172 7.61 -6.30 16.27
N MET A 173 7.69 -6.33 14.95
CA MET A 173 7.00 -7.34 14.16
C MET A 173 7.72 -7.66 12.86
N GLN A 174 7.44 -8.84 12.34
CA GLN A 174 7.81 -9.27 11.01
C GLN A 174 6.57 -9.78 10.28
N TYR A 175 6.38 -9.32 9.05
CA TYR A 175 5.32 -9.80 8.17
C TYR A 175 5.75 -9.75 6.70
N HIS A 176 5.02 -10.44 5.83
CA HIS A 176 5.24 -10.41 4.40
C HIS A 176 4.40 -9.32 3.74
N SER A 177 4.89 -8.76 2.63
CA SER A 177 4.14 -7.75 1.88
C SER A 177 2.74 -8.25 1.53
N ARG A 178 1.75 -7.39 1.72
CA ARG A 178 0.37 -7.65 1.33
C ARG A 178 -0.04 -6.85 0.10
N LEU A 179 0.74 -5.81 -0.18
CA LEU A 179 0.54 -4.98 -1.36
C LEU A 179 1.22 -5.63 -2.57
N PRO A 180 0.52 -5.72 -3.72
CA PRO A 180 1.08 -6.29 -4.93
C PRO A 180 2.17 -5.38 -5.50
N LEU A 181 3.31 -5.96 -5.85
CA LEU A 181 4.37 -5.31 -6.61
C LEU A 181 4.49 -5.99 -7.97
N ALA A 182 4.79 -5.23 -9.01
CA ALA A 182 5.02 -5.77 -10.33
C ALA A 182 6.52 -6.08 -10.52
N SER A 183 6.82 -7.31 -10.89
CA SER A 183 8.15 -7.77 -11.29
C SER A 183 8.14 -8.24 -12.75
N LEU A 184 9.29 -8.35 -13.38
CA LEU A 184 9.43 -8.77 -14.76
C LEU A 184 9.84 -10.24 -14.84
N SER A 185 9.10 -11.05 -15.61
CA SER A 185 9.60 -12.33 -16.11
C SER A 185 10.33 -12.07 -17.42
N LYS A 186 11.66 -12.08 -17.39
CA LYS A 186 12.45 -11.85 -18.58
C LYS A 186 12.35 -13.02 -19.54
N GLY A 187 11.83 -12.78 -20.74
CA GLY A 187 11.80 -13.72 -21.83
C GLY A 187 13.03 -13.64 -22.74
N ALA A 188 13.15 -14.57 -23.66
CA ALA A 188 14.14 -14.48 -24.72
C ALA A 188 13.72 -13.42 -25.75
N LEU A 189 14.69 -12.75 -26.38
CA LEU A 189 14.44 -11.93 -27.55
C LEU A 189 13.93 -12.80 -28.69
N GLY A 190 12.69 -12.57 -29.11
CA GLY A 190 12.13 -13.19 -30.30
C GLY A 190 12.86 -12.71 -31.54
N THR A 191 13.08 -13.62 -32.49
CA THR A 191 13.67 -13.27 -33.78
C THR A 191 12.64 -12.75 -34.80
N THR A 192 11.36 -12.80 -34.45
CA THR A 192 10.27 -12.37 -35.33
C THR A 192 9.54 -11.17 -34.73
N PRO A 193 9.41 -10.06 -35.44
CA PRO A 193 8.51 -8.99 -35.03
C PRO A 193 7.09 -9.55 -34.96
N THR A 194 6.40 -9.46 -33.84
CA THR A 194 4.93 -9.64 -33.84
C THR A 194 4.35 -8.61 -34.80
N ALA A 195 3.51 -9.09 -35.72
CA ALA A 195 3.05 -8.35 -36.90
C ALA A 195 2.61 -6.93 -36.53
N PRO A 196 3.16 -5.92 -37.21
CA PRO A 196 2.71 -4.55 -37.05
C PRO A 196 1.37 -4.41 -37.74
N THR A 197 0.35 -4.15 -36.98
CA THR A 197 -0.82 -3.49 -37.54
C THR A 197 -0.46 -2.01 -37.64
N ALA A 198 -0.36 -1.49 -38.88
CA ALA A 198 -0.13 -0.08 -39.19
C ALA A 198 1.22 0.56 -38.77
N GLY A 199 2.32 0.08 -39.31
CA GLY A 199 3.52 0.95 -39.47
C GLY A 199 4.42 1.15 -38.27
N VAL A 200 4.25 0.44 -37.16
CA VAL A 200 5.19 0.41 -36.04
C VAL A 200 5.91 -0.90 -36.01
N THR A 201 7.15 -0.84 -36.31
CA THR A 201 8.12 -1.90 -35.97
C THR A 201 8.48 -1.75 -34.50
N PHE A 202 7.79 -2.48 -33.64
CA PHE A 202 8.48 -2.90 -32.43
C PHE A 202 9.66 -3.74 -32.88
N GLY A 203 10.83 -3.52 -32.31
CA GLY A 203 11.97 -4.41 -32.46
C GLY A 203 11.60 -5.85 -32.11
N PRO A 204 12.49 -6.82 -32.22
CA PRO A 204 12.20 -8.20 -31.89
C PRO A 204 11.52 -8.24 -30.52
N THR A 205 10.25 -8.66 -30.50
CA THR A 205 9.44 -8.66 -29.28
C THR A 205 9.97 -9.74 -28.35
N SER A 206 10.28 -9.33 -27.14
CA SER A 206 10.61 -10.23 -26.06
C SER A 206 9.38 -11.10 -25.70
N THR A 207 9.59 -12.35 -25.35
CA THR A 207 8.58 -13.21 -24.73
C THR A 207 8.39 -12.92 -23.23
N SER A 208 8.84 -11.74 -22.77
CA SER A 208 8.73 -11.31 -21.38
C SER A 208 7.27 -11.24 -20.91
N GLY A 209 7.07 -11.55 -19.66
CA GLY A 209 5.81 -11.41 -18.96
C GLY A 209 5.95 -10.54 -17.71
N TYR A 210 4.87 -10.30 -16.99
CA TYR A 210 4.92 -9.69 -15.68
C TYR A 210 4.47 -10.66 -14.59
N VAL A 211 4.97 -10.44 -13.38
CA VAL A 211 4.71 -11.23 -12.18
C VAL A 211 4.13 -10.28 -11.15
N ILE A 212 3.08 -10.68 -10.47
CA ILE A 212 2.68 -9.99 -9.24
C ILE A 212 3.41 -10.66 -8.08
N ASP A 213 4.11 -9.83 -7.33
CA ASP A 213 5.12 -10.21 -6.37
C ASP A 213 4.79 -9.67 -4.97
N TYR A 214 4.98 -10.49 -3.96
CA TYR A 214 4.73 -10.14 -2.56
C TYR A 214 5.97 -10.47 -1.73
N PRO A 215 6.92 -9.54 -1.61
CA PRO A 215 8.18 -9.77 -0.91
C PRO A 215 8.00 -10.16 0.55
N GLU A 216 8.83 -11.08 1.02
CA GLU A 216 8.82 -11.59 2.38
C GLU A 216 9.66 -10.74 3.35
N ASP A 217 9.49 -11.00 4.65
CA ASP A 217 10.38 -10.65 5.76
C ASP A 217 10.59 -9.12 5.97
N GLN A 218 9.52 -8.36 5.94
CA GLN A 218 9.57 -6.96 6.35
C GLN A 218 9.63 -6.87 7.88
N GLN A 219 10.65 -6.21 8.41
CA GLN A 219 10.82 -6.01 9.85
C GLN A 219 10.39 -4.60 10.22
N ILE A 220 9.45 -4.49 11.15
CA ILE A 220 8.86 -3.23 11.56
C ILE A 220 9.09 -3.02 13.05
N PHE A 221 9.56 -1.84 13.41
CA PHE A 221 9.67 -1.37 14.79
C PHE A 221 8.85 -0.08 14.91
N GLY A 222 8.21 0.13 16.04
CA GLY A 222 7.42 1.33 16.21
C GLY A 222 7.17 1.70 17.66
N ALA A 223 6.75 2.94 17.85
CA ALA A 223 6.25 3.46 19.09
C ALA A 223 5.03 4.34 18.85
N SER A 224 4.07 4.33 19.74
CA SER A 224 2.89 5.19 19.68
C SER A 224 2.55 5.81 21.02
N PHE A 225 1.74 6.85 20.98
CA PHE A 225 1.10 7.43 22.15
C PHE A 225 -0.33 7.84 21.83
N ALA A 226 -1.17 7.84 22.86
CA ALA A 226 -2.53 8.40 22.81
C ALA A 226 -2.81 9.12 24.13
N THR A 227 -3.32 10.36 24.06
CA THR A 227 -3.56 11.23 25.22
C THR A 227 -4.71 12.20 24.96
N ASN A 228 -5.18 12.88 26.02
CA ASN A 228 -6.16 13.95 25.94
C ASN A 228 -5.56 15.25 26.45
N VAL A 229 -5.49 16.27 25.59
CA VAL A 229 -4.95 17.59 25.96
C VAL A 229 -5.93 18.68 25.58
N GLY A 230 -6.43 19.45 26.57
CA GLY A 230 -7.32 20.58 26.33
C GLY A 230 -8.64 20.18 25.62
N GLY A 231 -9.09 18.95 25.83
CA GLY A 231 -10.28 18.38 25.20
C GLY A 231 -10.06 18.00 23.72
N TRP A 232 -8.84 17.87 23.28
CA TRP A 232 -8.43 17.19 22.05
C TRP A 232 -7.97 15.78 22.40
N ALA A 233 -8.49 14.77 21.71
CA ALA A 233 -7.82 13.49 21.67
C ALA A 233 -6.65 13.64 20.67
N TRP A 234 -5.44 13.41 21.16
CA TRP A 234 -4.21 13.49 20.38
C TRP A 234 -3.48 12.16 20.46
N SER A 235 -3.24 11.58 19.31
CA SER A 235 -2.44 10.38 19.19
C SER A 235 -1.36 10.56 18.13
N GLY A 236 -0.34 9.74 18.24
CA GLY A 236 0.73 9.74 17.25
C GLY A 236 1.53 8.46 17.28
N GLU A 237 2.24 8.22 16.20
CA GLU A 237 3.15 7.08 16.10
C GLU A 237 4.38 7.41 15.26
N ALA A 238 5.46 6.72 15.56
CA ALA A 238 6.68 6.66 14.77
C ALA A 238 6.98 5.20 14.46
N SER A 239 7.24 4.89 13.20
CA SER A 239 7.59 3.55 12.74
C SER A 239 8.86 3.57 11.91
N PHE A 240 9.63 2.50 12.03
CA PHE A 240 10.79 2.21 11.21
C PHE A 240 10.58 0.85 10.56
N ALA A 241 10.52 0.84 9.23
CA ALA A 241 10.42 -0.37 8.41
C ALA A 241 11.78 -0.63 7.77
N LYS A 242 12.40 -1.72 8.15
CA LYS A 242 13.67 -2.16 7.59
C LYS A 242 13.41 -2.94 6.32
N ASP A 243 14.20 -2.67 5.27
CA ASP A 243 14.15 -3.39 4.00
C ASP A 243 12.75 -3.39 3.35
N LEU A 244 12.00 -2.27 3.44
CA LEU A 244 10.68 -2.11 2.83
C LEU A 244 10.80 -2.11 1.30
N PRO A 245 10.07 -2.97 0.56
CA PRO A 245 10.14 -2.98 -0.89
C PRO A 245 9.39 -1.78 -1.49
N ILE A 246 10.07 -1.03 -2.35
CA ILE A 246 9.50 0.10 -3.09
C ILE A 246 9.51 -0.22 -4.58
N GLN A 247 8.35 -0.08 -5.23
CA GLN A 247 8.14 -0.39 -6.63
C GLN A 247 8.98 0.49 -7.54
N ILE A 248 9.78 -0.10 -8.42
CA ILE A 248 10.39 0.56 -9.57
C ILE A 248 9.27 1.04 -10.50
N ASN A 249 9.45 2.16 -11.17
CA ASN A 249 8.45 2.67 -12.09
C ASN A 249 7.99 1.58 -13.09
N ALA A 250 6.70 1.26 -13.06
CA ALA A 250 6.16 0.13 -13.81
C ALA A 250 6.24 0.34 -15.33
N ASN A 251 6.17 1.60 -15.80
CA ASN A 251 6.31 1.90 -17.23
C ASN A 251 7.76 1.70 -17.70
N ASP A 252 8.74 2.10 -16.88
CA ASP A 252 10.15 1.86 -17.19
C ASP A 252 10.47 0.36 -17.20
N LEU A 253 9.93 -0.36 -16.21
CA LEU A 253 10.12 -1.81 -16.11
C LEU A 253 9.52 -2.53 -17.33
N LEU A 254 8.31 -2.13 -17.75
CA LEU A 254 7.65 -2.66 -18.93
C LEU A 254 8.44 -2.35 -20.20
N ALA A 255 8.84 -1.10 -20.39
CA ALA A 255 9.58 -0.67 -21.57
C ALA A 255 10.94 -1.40 -21.70
N ALA A 256 11.67 -1.54 -20.59
CA ALA A 256 12.90 -2.30 -20.55
C ALA A 256 12.66 -3.80 -20.79
N GLY A 257 11.60 -4.38 -20.24
CA GLY A 257 11.22 -5.78 -20.42
C GLY A 257 10.88 -6.12 -21.88
N LEU A 258 10.11 -5.28 -22.56
CA LEU A 258 9.73 -5.47 -23.96
C LEU A 258 10.90 -5.42 -24.92
N THR A 259 11.96 -4.75 -24.56
CA THR A 259 13.17 -4.54 -25.38
C THR A 259 14.38 -5.33 -24.89
N ASN A 260 14.21 -6.16 -23.84
CA ASN A 260 15.29 -6.85 -23.13
C ASN A 260 16.44 -5.90 -22.70
N GLY A 261 16.07 -4.71 -22.24
CA GLY A 261 17.02 -3.72 -21.75
C GLY A 261 17.82 -3.05 -22.87
N ALA A 262 17.24 -2.89 -24.05
CA ALA A 262 17.91 -2.15 -25.12
C ALA A 262 18.22 -0.71 -24.68
N PRO A 263 19.36 -0.16 -25.07
CA PRO A 263 19.73 1.22 -24.73
C PRO A 263 18.66 2.22 -25.14
N GLY A 264 18.29 3.13 -24.24
CA GLY A 264 17.29 4.17 -24.47
C GLY A 264 15.83 3.74 -24.30
N SER A 265 15.56 2.46 -23.99
CA SER A 265 14.18 1.98 -23.73
C SER A 265 13.67 2.35 -22.34
N ALA A 266 14.57 2.53 -21.40
CA ALA A 266 14.32 2.90 -20.01
C ALA A 266 15.55 3.62 -19.46
N PRO A 267 15.55 4.12 -18.21
CA PRO A 267 16.75 4.63 -17.57
C PRO A 267 17.90 3.62 -17.65
N ALA A 268 19.10 4.11 -17.94
CA ALA A 268 20.25 3.26 -18.31
C ALA A 268 20.54 2.16 -17.29
N ALA A 269 20.45 2.47 -15.99
CA ALA A 269 20.68 1.49 -14.91
C ALA A 269 19.66 0.34 -14.93
N LEU A 270 18.38 0.64 -15.19
CA LEU A 270 17.33 -0.38 -15.28
C LEU A 270 17.49 -1.21 -16.57
N ALA A 271 17.74 -0.56 -17.70
CA ALA A 271 17.99 -1.23 -18.97
C ALA A 271 19.18 -2.21 -18.84
N GLN A 272 20.28 -1.79 -18.21
CA GLN A 272 21.43 -2.64 -17.94
C GLN A 272 21.09 -3.81 -17.01
N ARG A 273 20.33 -3.57 -15.93
CA ARG A 273 19.87 -4.64 -15.00
C ARG A 273 19.12 -5.73 -15.76
N ILE A 274 18.17 -5.35 -16.61
CA ILE A 274 17.37 -6.31 -17.39
C ILE A 274 18.22 -6.99 -18.46
N ASN A 275 19.05 -6.26 -19.19
CA ASN A 275 19.92 -6.84 -20.23
C ASN A 275 20.87 -7.90 -19.66
N SER A 276 21.45 -7.64 -18.48
CA SER A 276 22.40 -8.56 -17.83
C SER A 276 21.77 -9.77 -17.14
N ALA A 277 20.45 -9.73 -16.86
CA ALA A 277 19.75 -10.86 -16.26
C ALA A 277 19.68 -12.02 -17.26
N PRO A 278 19.76 -13.29 -16.81
CA PRO A 278 19.54 -14.46 -17.68
C PRO A 278 18.10 -14.49 -18.23
N ASP A 279 17.92 -15.04 -19.43
CA ASP A 279 16.61 -15.30 -19.98
C ASP A 279 15.84 -16.34 -19.12
N ASN A 280 14.51 -16.22 -19.08
CA ASN A 280 13.61 -17.05 -18.29
C ASN A 280 13.84 -16.93 -16.76
N THR A 281 14.30 -15.77 -16.30
CA THR A 281 14.41 -15.44 -14.88
C THR A 281 13.46 -14.30 -14.49
N ILE A 282 13.12 -14.24 -13.20
CA ILE A 282 12.38 -13.11 -12.68
C ILE A 282 13.36 -12.01 -12.23
N VAL A 283 13.18 -10.82 -12.79
CA VAL A 283 13.87 -9.61 -12.37
C VAL A 283 12.93 -8.85 -11.44
N ASN A 284 13.35 -8.66 -10.20
CA ASN A 284 12.55 -7.92 -9.22
C ASN A 284 12.25 -6.51 -9.73
N GLY A 285 10.98 -6.15 -9.71
CA GLY A 285 10.50 -4.80 -10.04
C GLY A 285 10.49 -3.85 -8.85
N PHE A 286 11.22 -4.16 -7.81
CA PHE A 286 11.35 -3.38 -6.59
C PHE A 286 12.77 -3.47 -6.05
N ASP A 287 13.15 -2.46 -5.28
CA ASP A 287 14.33 -2.49 -4.43
C ASP A 287 13.91 -2.24 -2.98
N ARG A 288 14.76 -2.59 -2.01
CA ARG A 288 14.46 -2.49 -0.59
C ARG A 288 15.16 -1.29 0.01
N PHE A 289 14.42 -0.52 0.81
CA PHE A 289 14.90 0.68 1.49
C PHE A 289 14.45 0.68 2.93
N ASP A 290 15.21 1.34 3.78
CA ASP A 290 14.77 1.63 5.14
C ASP A 290 13.86 2.86 5.12
N VAL A 291 12.68 2.73 5.76
CA VAL A 291 11.64 3.77 5.73
C VAL A 291 11.24 4.13 7.15
N THR A 292 11.32 5.41 7.47
CA THR A 292 10.78 5.98 8.72
C THR A 292 9.52 6.78 8.42
N GLN A 293 8.44 6.50 9.15
CA GLN A 293 7.21 7.28 9.07
C GLN A 293 6.85 7.81 10.46
N ILE A 294 6.48 9.09 10.52
CA ILE A 294 5.99 9.75 11.73
C ILE A 294 4.64 10.36 11.42
N GLN A 295 3.65 10.10 12.26
CA GLN A 295 2.31 10.65 12.06
C GLN A 295 1.63 11.04 13.36
N ASN A 296 0.69 11.99 13.27
CA ASN A 296 -0.11 12.46 14.38
C ASN A 296 -1.56 12.63 13.94
N THR A 297 -2.48 12.24 14.82
CA THR A 297 -3.92 12.39 14.66
C THR A 297 -4.50 13.25 15.77
N PHE A 298 -5.37 14.17 15.40
CA PHE A 298 -6.08 15.07 16.30
C PHE A 298 -7.58 14.95 16.10
N ILE A 299 -8.31 14.66 17.18
CA ILE A 299 -9.77 14.55 17.14
C ILE A 299 -10.36 15.55 18.13
N LYS A 300 -11.36 16.31 17.66
CA LYS A 300 -12.11 17.25 18.50
C LYS A 300 -13.59 17.17 18.22
N THR A 301 -14.35 17.09 19.30
CA THR A 301 -15.81 17.22 19.26
C THR A 301 -16.22 18.58 19.75
N PHE A 302 -17.09 19.25 18.99
CA PHE A 302 -17.69 20.54 19.34
C PHE A 302 -19.19 20.33 19.48
N ASP A 303 -19.70 20.48 20.69
CA ASP A 303 -21.13 20.40 20.95
C ASP A 303 -21.84 21.68 20.53
N ARG A 304 -23.02 21.53 19.92
CA ARG A 304 -23.88 22.64 19.49
C ARG A 304 -23.17 23.69 18.64
N ALA A 305 -22.28 23.23 17.73
CA ALA A 305 -21.57 24.11 16.80
C ALA A 305 -22.30 24.17 15.45
N LEU A 306 -22.23 25.33 14.77
CA LEU A 306 -22.80 25.56 13.43
C LEU A 306 -24.32 25.21 13.33
N GLY A 307 -25.07 25.34 14.44
CA GLY A 307 -26.48 24.96 14.48
C GLY A 307 -26.76 23.45 14.50
N SER A 308 -25.74 22.63 14.51
CA SER A 308 -25.83 21.18 14.67
C SER A 308 -25.85 20.76 16.15
N SER A 309 -26.24 19.52 16.45
CA SER A 309 -26.09 18.95 17.78
C SER A 309 -24.62 18.69 18.13
N GLN A 310 -23.81 18.33 17.13
CA GLN A 310 -22.41 18.02 17.31
C GLN A 310 -21.64 18.21 15.99
N VAL A 311 -20.41 18.69 16.08
CA VAL A 311 -19.43 18.66 14.99
C VAL A 311 -18.20 17.87 15.45
N VAL A 312 -17.81 16.86 14.69
CA VAL A 312 -16.60 16.08 14.92
C VAL A 312 -15.57 16.48 13.86
N PHE A 313 -14.39 16.86 14.31
CA PHE A 313 -13.22 17.12 13.47
C PHE A 313 -12.18 16.03 13.70
N VAL A 314 -11.63 15.50 12.62
CA VAL A 314 -10.51 14.56 12.63
C VAL A 314 -9.46 15.08 11.64
N GLY A 315 -8.24 15.23 12.09
CA GLY A 315 -7.10 15.65 11.25
C GLY A 315 -5.92 14.73 11.50
N GLU A 316 -5.27 14.28 10.44
CA GLU A 316 -4.06 13.46 10.50
C GLU A 316 -3.01 14.05 9.58
N VAL A 317 -1.76 14.08 10.04
CA VAL A 317 -0.58 14.48 9.29
C VAL A 317 0.50 13.40 9.41
N ALA A 318 1.15 13.09 8.30
CA ALA A 318 2.27 12.15 8.27
C ALA A 318 3.43 12.69 7.46
N ALA A 319 4.64 12.28 7.85
CA ALA A 319 5.88 12.50 7.14
C ALA A 319 6.60 11.16 6.97
N VAL A 320 7.15 10.93 5.78
CA VAL A 320 7.83 9.70 5.39
C VAL A 320 9.24 10.05 4.92
N PHE A 321 10.22 9.32 5.41
CA PHE A 321 11.63 9.41 5.06
C PHE A 321 12.08 8.07 4.51
N VAL A 322 12.69 8.06 3.31
CA VAL A 322 13.23 6.87 2.64
C VAL A 322 14.74 7.02 2.57
N ASP A 323 15.47 6.17 3.30
CA ASP A 323 16.92 6.25 3.35
C ASP A 323 17.56 5.65 2.09
N GLY A 324 18.55 6.35 1.54
CA GLY A 324 19.31 5.87 0.39
C GLY A 324 18.57 5.85 -0.95
N LEU A 325 17.39 6.49 -1.04
CA LEU A 325 16.66 6.58 -2.30
C LEU A 325 17.40 7.49 -3.30
N PRO A 326 17.65 7.02 -4.55
CA PRO A 326 18.28 7.85 -5.56
C PRO A 326 17.42 9.05 -5.95
N GLU A 327 17.98 10.25 -5.95
CA GLU A 327 17.27 11.44 -6.45
C GLU A 327 16.97 11.32 -7.94
N VAL A 328 15.75 11.72 -8.33
CA VAL A 328 15.29 11.76 -9.73
C VAL A 328 15.49 13.17 -10.29
N THR A 329 16.72 13.70 -10.20
CA THR A 329 17.08 15.06 -10.66
C THR A 329 18.31 15.04 -11.55
N GLY A 330 18.42 16.03 -12.45
CA GLY A 330 19.58 16.19 -13.32
C GLY A 330 19.87 14.95 -14.17
N ASP A 331 21.12 14.52 -14.21
CA ASP A 331 21.57 13.36 -15.01
C ASP A 331 20.94 12.05 -14.56
N ASN A 332 20.50 11.93 -13.30
CA ASN A 332 19.83 10.74 -12.77
C ASN A 332 18.40 10.56 -13.30
N ALA A 333 17.75 11.61 -13.78
CA ALA A 333 16.41 11.50 -14.35
C ALA A 333 16.33 10.54 -15.55
N THR A 334 17.42 10.41 -16.29
CA THR A 334 17.52 9.55 -17.48
C THR A 334 18.42 8.33 -17.30
N SER A 335 19.27 8.32 -16.28
CA SER A 335 20.27 7.27 -16.06
C SER A 335 19.97 6.38 -14.84
N GLY A 336 19.39 6.94 -13.78
CA GLY A 336 19.06 6.24 -12.53
C GLY A 336 17.77 5.46 -12.59
N ILE A 337 17.57 4.52 -11.64
CA ILE A 337 16.30 3.83 -11.46
C ILE A 337 15.33 4.79 -10.75
N ARG A 338 14.09 4.85 -11.25
CA ARG A 338 13.01 5.67 -10.70
C ARG A 338 12.00 4.79 -9.98
N TYR A 339 11.48 5.27 -8.85
CA TYR A 339 10.54 4.53 -8.01
C TYR A 339 9.18 5.20 -7.99
N GLY A 340 8.13 4.39 -7.87
CA GLY A 340 6.76 4.88 -7.86
C GLY A 340 6.22 5.19 -9.27
N ARG A 341 5.33 6.17 -9.36
CA ARG A 341 4.57 6.48 -10.57
C ARG A 341 4.70 7.96 -10.92
N GLN A 342 5.02 8.27 -12.18
CA GLN A 342 5.02 9.64 -12.66
C GLN A 342 3.61 10.28 -12.56
N ALA A 343 3.56 11.59 -12.32
CA ALA A 343 2.30 12.35 -12.20
C ALA A 343 1.47 12.32 -13.49
N VAL A 344 2.13 12.34 -14.66
CA VAL A 344 1.48 12.29 -15.97
C VAL A 344 1.69 10.94 -16.62
N PHE A 345 0.60 10.18 -16.76
CA PHE A 345 0.64 8.84 -17.36
C PHE A 345 1.11 8.92 -18.82
N GLY A 346 2.03 8.02 -19.20
CA GLY A 346 2.52 7.87 -20.58
C GLY A 346 3.54 8.90 -21.05
N SER A 347 3.94 9.88 -20.22
CA SER A 347 5.04 10.79 -20.53
C SER A 347 6.32 10.29 -19.86
N ALA A 348 7.42 10.17 -20.64
CA ALA A 348 8.72 10.18 -20.00
C ALA A 348 8.87 11.54 -19.31
N PRO A 349 9.28 11.62 -18.04
CA PRO A 349 9.52 12.92 -17.43
C PRO A 349 10.55 13.66 -18.27
N ALA A 350 10.24 14.91 -18.58
CA ALA A 350 11.28 15.82 -19.07
C ALA A 350 12.42 15.80 -18.04
N SER A 351 13.66 15.87 -18.50
CA SER A 351 14.83 15.85 -17.62
C SER A 351 14.64 16.86 -16.48
N GLY A 352 14.64 16.37 -15.24
CA GLY A 352 14.48 17.18 -14.03
C GLY A 352 13.07 17.27 -13.44
N ASP A 353 12.03 16.64 -14.05
CA ASP A 353 10.70 16.57 -13.43
C ASP A 353 10.61 15.31 -12.54
N ALA A 354 10.59 15.52 -11.21
CA ALA A 354 10.46 14.47 -10.22
C ALA A 354 9.00 14.23 -9.77
N ASN A 355 8.01 14.94 -10.37
CA ASN A 355 6.62 14.88 -9.94
C ASN A 355 6.03 13.47 -10.04
N GLY A 356 5.50 12.99 -8.92
CA GLY A 356 4.83 11.71 -8.79
C GLY A 356 5.75 10.51 -8.50
N PHE A 357 7.07 10.65 -8.65
CA PHE A 357 8.01 9.63 -8.19
C PHE A 357 8.16 9.70 -6.67
N VAL A 358 8.57 8.57 -6.09
CA VAL A 358 8.93 8.52 -4.67
C VAL A 358 10.18 9.37 -4.44
N THR A 359 10.13 10.21 -3.42
CA THR A 359 11.22 11.06 -2.96
C THR A 359 11.75 10.57 -1.62
N ASP A 360 12.96 10.96 -1.24
CA ASP A 360 13.57 10.63 0.05
C ASP A 360 12.79 11.23 1.23
N PHE A 361 12.07 12.31 0.99
CA PHE A 361 11.14 12.93 1.94
C PHE A 361 9.81 13.26 1.27
N SER A 362 8.72 12.90 1.93
CA SER A 362 7.37 13.29 1.55
C SER A 362 6.51 13.50 2.80
N TRP A 363 5.47 14.30 2.68
CA TRP A 363 4.50 14.48 3.76
C TRP A 363 3.11 14.71 3.19
N GLY A 364 2.11 14.52 4.03
CA GLY A 364 0.74 14.74 3.62
C GLY A 364 -0.19 14.85 4.81
N TYR A 365 -1.42 15.29 4.56
CA TYR A 365 -2.43 15.39 5.59
C TYR A 365 -3.82 15.03 5.08
N ARG A 366 -4.64 14.57 6.01
CA ARG A 366 -6.03 14.17 5.81
C ARG A 366 -6.90 14.88 6.84
N LEU A 367 -8.00 15.44 6.39
CA LEU A 367 -8.96 16.15 7.25
C LEU A 367 -10.35 15.59 6.97
N ARG A 368 -11.12 15.36 8.03
CA ARG A 368 -12.54 15.03 7.95
C ARG A 368 -13.30 15.85 8.98
N THR A 369 -14.40 16.44 8.57
CA THR A 369 -15.34 17.12 9.46
C THR A 369 -16.74 16.60 9.18
N GLN A 370 -17.47 16.26 10.24
CA GLN A 370 -18.84 15.76 10.18
C GLN A 370 -19.69 16.52 11.17
N ALA A 371 -20.84 17.04 10.70
CA ALA A 371 -21.83 17.70 11.54
C ALA A 371 -23.10 16.84 11.64
N THR A 372 -23.68 16.74 12.83
CA THR A 372 -24.92 15.97 13.06
C THR A 372 -26.06 16.93 13.37
N TYR A 373 -27.05 17.00 12.50
CA TYR A 373 -28.31 17.71 12.69
C TYR A 373 -29.39 16.70 12.97
N ARG A 374 -29.91 16.70 14.20
CA ARG A 374 -30.93 15.74 14.62
C ARG A 374 -32.31 16.24 14.28
N ASP A 375 -33.19 15.33 13.92
CA ASP A 375 -34.62 15.56 13.69
C ASP A 375 -34.90 16.76 12.79
N VAL A 376 -34.18 16.86 11.68
CA VAL A 376 -34.33 17.96 10.72
C VAL A 376 -35.67 17.93 10.03
N PHE A 377 -36.18 16.72 9.77
CA PHE A 377 -37.49 16.52 9.17
C PHE A 377 -38.02 15.11 9.53
N MET A 378 -39.19 15.04 10.22
CA MET A 378 -39.91 13.79 10.54
C MET A 378 -39.03 12.67 11.12
N GLY A 379 -38.14 13.01 12.08
CA GLY A 379 -37.25 12.04 12.71
C GLY A 379 -36.00 11.67 11.86
N VAL A 380 -35.75 12.36 10.76
CA VAL A 380 -34.57 12.16 9.92
C VAL A 380 -33.41 13.00 10.45
N ASP A 381 -32.29 12.35 10.74
CA ASP A 381 -31.03 13.02 11.04
C ASP A 381 -30.27 13.32 9.75
N LEU A 382 -29.72 14.53 9.65
CA LEU A 382 -28.84 14.92 8.56
C LEU A 382 -27.40 14.96 9.07
N VAL A 383 -26.51 14.22 8.38
CA VAL A 383 -25.11 14.07 8.79
C VAL A 383 -24.17 14.41 7.63
N PRO A 384 -24.06 15.70 7.24
CA PRO A 384 -23.09 16.11 6.23
C PRO A 384 -21.66 15.89 6.70
N SER A 385 -20.82 15.42 5.79
CA SER A 385 -19.38 15.27 6.03
C SER A 385 -18.58 15.86 4.88
N ILE A 386 -17.41 16.42 5.21
CA ILE A 386 -16.41 16.91 4.25
C ILE A 386 -15.11 16.19 4.58
N ALA A 387 -14.48 15.64 3.55
CA ALA A 387 -13.14 15.05 3.65
C ALA A 387 -12.20 15.75 2.67
N PHE A 388 -10.96 15.97 3.09
CA PHE A 388 -9.92 16.58 2.28
C PHE A 388 -8.61 15.78 2.46
N SER A 389 -7.89 15.59 1.36
CA SER A 389 -6.59 14.94 1.37
C SER A 389 -5.60 15.69 0.49
N HIS A 390 -4.35 15.83 0.97
CA HIS A 390 -3.27 16.46 0.22
C HIS A 390 -1.96 15.76 0.54
N ASP A 391 -1.24 15.38 -0.50
CA ASP A 391 0.12 14.84 -0.44
C ASP A 391 1.07 15.86 -1.08
N VAL A 392 2.25 16.11 -0.45
CA VAL A 392 3.23 17.15 -0.82
C VAL A 392 4.58 16.52 -1.11
#